data_fa4c87f5cb59f0956bed87212d6482be
#
_entry.id   fa4c87f5cb59f0956bed87212d6482be
#
_cell.length_a   1.000
_cell.length_b   1.000
_cell.length_c   1.000
_cell.angle_alpha   90.00
_cell.angle_beta   90.00
_cell.angle_gamma   90.00
#
_symmetry.space_group_name_H-M   'P 1'
#
loop_
_entity.id
_entity.type
_entity.pdbx_description
1 polymer ?
#
loop_
_entity_poly.entity_id
_entity_poly.type
_entity_poly.pdbx_seq_one_letter_code
_entity_poly.pdbx_strand_id
1 'polypeptide(L)'
;MSDLPPSRILVVDDEHQILRALRVILREAGFEALPAPTGEEALDLAAIQHPDAAIIDLLLPDMDGVELCRRLREWTEIPLIVLSAVGDEDAKVRALAAGADDYVTKPFGPRELVARLQANLRRIAPDPEEAQVRVDGLEVDLARRTVRVEGEEVHLTPTEFDLLRQLVRNRGRLLTHRDLLVSVWGPGYGDDTQVLRAHIANLRRKIEPPEGRRYIRTDPGVGYRFAG
;
A
#
# COMPACT_ATOMS: atom_id res chain seq x y z
N MET A 1 -25.09 -0.39 -13.82
CA MET A 1 -23.79 0.06 -14.36
C MET A 1 -23.46 1.34 -13.59
N SER A 2 -22.34 1.36 -12.90
CA SER A 2 -21.98 2.50 -12.03
C SER A 2 -21.59 3.70 -12.91
N ASP A 3 -22.30 4.82 -12.76
CA ASP A 3 -22.06 6.08 -13.48
C ASP A 3 -20.84 6.86 -12.97
N LEU A 4 -19.95 6.22 -12.23
CA LEU A 4 -18.71 6.84 -11.76
C LEU A 4 -17.65 6.80 -12.88
N PRO A 5 -16.89 7.89 -13.06
CA PRO A 5 -15.78 7.90 -14.00
C PRO A 5 -14.77 6.78 -13.66
N PRO A 6 -14.07 6.23 -14.66
CA PRO A 6 -13.06 5.20 -14.43
C PRO A 6 -11.95 5.72 -13.53
N SER A 7 -11.48 4.88 -12.58
CA SER A 7 -10.32 5.25 -11.76
C SER A 7 -9.09 5.47 -12.63
N ARG A 8 -8.35 6.54 -12.33
CA ARG A 8 -7.16 6.98 -13.06
C ARG A 8 -5.91 6.42 -12.41
N ILE A 9 -5.11 5.73 -13.21
CA ILE A 9 -3.90 5.06 -12.73
C ILE A 9 -2.68 5.72 -13.38
N LEU A 10 -1.84 6.35 -12.58
CA LEU A 10 -0.55 6.86 -13.01
C LEU A 10 0.37 5.68 -13.32
N VAL A 11 0.99 5.67 -14.50
CA VAL A 11 1.88 4.60 -14.95
C VAL A 11 3.22 5.19 -15.30
N VAL A 12 4.26 4.85 -14.54
CA VAL A 12 5.60 5.44 -14.66
C VAL A 12 6.59 4.37 -15.12
N ASP A 13 7.10 4.50 -16.34
CA ASP A 13 8.07 3.57 -16.92
C ASP A 13 8.70 4.27 -18.15
N ASP A 14 10.02 4.23 -18.32
CA ASP A 14 10.70 4.86 -19.45
C ASP A 14 10.55 4.06 -20.76
N GLU A 15 10.19 2.79 -20.65
CA GLU A 15 9.95 1.94 -21.80
C GLU A 15 8.57 2.18 -22.42
N HIS A 16 8.52 2.87 -23.55
CA HIS A 16 7.27 3.15 -24.28
C HIS A 16 6.45 1.88 -24.62
N GLN A 17 7.10 0.73 -24.72
CA GLN A 17 6.42 -0.54 -24.97
C GLN A 17 5.65 -1.00 -23.73
N ILE A 18 6.23 -0.85 -22.53
CA ILE A 18 5.59 -1.16 -21.25
C ILE A 18 4.42 -0.21 -21.02
N LEU A 19 4.60 1.10 -21.20
CA LEU A 19 3.51 2.08 -21.09
C LEU A 19 2.33 1.74 -22.01
N ARG A 20 2.59 1.33 -23.26
CA ARG A 20 1.52 0.90 -24.19
C ARG A 20 0.82 -0.37 -23.73
N ALA A 21 1.58 -1.37 -23.27
CA ALA A 21 1.03 -2.62 -22.77
C ALA A 21 0.16 -2.39 -21.53
N LEU A 22 0.65 -1.63 -20.56
CA LEU A 22 -0.08 -1.28 -19.35
C LEU A 22 -1.36 -0.49 -19.65
N ARG A 23 -1.31 0.45 -20.61
CA ARG A 23 -2.50 1.18 -21.04
C ARG A 23 -3.60 0.25 -21.59
N VAL A 24 -3.23 -0.77 -22.35
CA VAL A 24 -4.20 -1.77 -22.87
C VAL A 24 -4.77 -2.60 -21.72
N ILE A 25 -3.91 -3.16 -20.88
CA ILE A 25 -4.28 -3.99 -19.72
C ILE A 25 -5.25 -3.22 -18.80
N LEU A 26 -4.91 -1.99 -18.45
CA LEU A 26 -5.71 -1.15 -17.55
C LEU A 26 -7.06 -0.79 -18.16
N ARG A 27 -7.08 -0.42 -19.44
CA ARG A 27 -8.34 -0.11 -20.15
C ARG A 27 -9.28 -1.32 -20.22
N GLU A 28 -8.76 -2.51 -20.49
CA GLU A 28 -9.56 -3.74 -20.49
C GLU A 28 -10.13 -4.07 -19.08
N ALA A 29 -9.44 -3.64 -18.03
CA ALA A 29 -9.88 -3.77 -16.66
C ALA A 29 -10.81 -2.62 -16.18
N GLY A 30 -11.13 -1.64 -17.04
CA GLY A 30 -12.02 -0.52 -16.74
C GLY A 30 -11.34 0.68 -16.08
N PHE A 31 -10.01 0.80 -16.18
CA PHE A 31 -9.21 1.92 -15.66
C PHE A 31 -8.77 2.87 -16.79
N GLU A 32 -8.51 4.11 -16.42
CA GLU A 32 -7.82 5.09 -17.27
C GLU A 32 -6.33 5.15 -16.89
N ALA A 33 -5.43 5.00 -17.87
CA ALA A 33 -4.00 5.09 -17.65
C ALA A 33 -3.48 6.50 -17.93
N LEU A 34 -2.70 7.06 -17.01
CA LEU A 34 -1.97 8.33 -17.12
C LEU A 34 -0.47 7.99 -17.28
N PRO A 35 0.07 7.93 -18.50
CA PRO A 35 1.46 7.52 -18.71
C PRO A 35 2.43 8.67 -18.39
N ALA A 36 3.54 8.36 -17.74
CA ALA A 36 4.67 9.23 -17.48
C ALA A 36 5.99 8.50 -17.78
N PRO A 37 6.82 8.95 -18.71
CA PRO A 37 8.11 8.32 -19.02
C PRO A 37 9.23 8.67 -18.04
N THR A 38 9.01 9.62 -17.12
CA THR A 38 9.99 10.07 -16.14
C THR A 38 9.36 10.28 -14.76
N GLY A 39 10.18 10.30 -13.72
CA GLY A 39 9.72 10.58 -12.36
C GLY A 39 9.23 12.02 -12.18
N GLU A 40 9.88 13.01 -12.78
CA GLU A 40 9.43 14.41 -12.71
C GLU A 40 8.06 14.58 -13.39
N GLU A 41 7.85 14.01 -14.59
CA GLU A 41 6.55 14.05 -15.25
C GLU A 41 5.47 13.33 -14.44
N ALA A 42 5.84 12.25 -13.74
CA ALA A 42 4.94 11.54 -12.85
C ALA A 42 4.48 12.41 -11.68
N LEU A 43 5.37 13.17 -11.06
CA LEU A 43 5.04 14.11 -9.98
C LEU A 43 4.10 15.21 -10.46
N ASP A 44 4.38 15.80 -11.62
CA ASP A 44 3.54 16.83 -12.24
C ASP A 44 2.14 16.29 -12.55
N LEU A 45 2.07 15.12 -13.19
CA LEU A 45 0.79 14.48 -13.49
C LEU A 45 0.01 14.11 -12.22
N ALA A 46 0.68 13.60 -11.20
CA ALA A 46 0.04 13.28 -9.93
C ALA A 46 -0.56 14.52 -9.26
N ALA A 47 0.15 15.65 -9.28
CA ALA A 47 -0.32 16.90 -8.71
C ALA A 47 -1.51 17.52 -9.47
N ILE A 48 -1.53 17.39 -10.81
CA ILE A 48 -2.56 18.01 -11.65
C ILE A 48 -3.79 17.09 -11.82
N GLN A 49 -3.54 15.80 -12.04
CA GLN A 49 -4.58 14.85 -12.43
C GLN A 49 -5.19 14.08 -11.25
N HIS A 50 -4.58 14.13 -10.06
CA HIS A 50 -5.04 13.42 -8.86
C HIS A 50 -5.41 11.95 -9.15
N PRO A 51 -4.45 11.09 -9.53
CA PRO A 51 -4.71 9.68 -9.81
C PRO A 51 -5.20 8.94 -8.56
N ASP A 52 -5.92 7.84 -8.77
CA ASP A 52 -6.43 6.99 -7.69
C ASP A 52 -5.39 5.96 -7.21
N ALA A 53 -4.38 5.66 -8.02
CA ALA A 53 -3.23 4.81 -7.71
C ALA A 53 -2.08 5.08 -8.66
N ALA A 54 -0.87 4.59 -8.34
CA ALA A 54 0.28 4.64 -9.23
C ALA A 54 0.94 3.26 -9.38
N ILE A 55 1.42 2.98 -10.60
CA ILE A 55 2.29 1.85 -10.94
C ILE A 55 3.63 2.46 -11.36
N ILE A 56 4.72 2.11 -10.66
CA ILE A 56 6.00 2.81 -10.77
C ILE A 56 7.11 1.81 -11.08
N ASP A 57 7.84 2.01 -12.18
CA ASP A 57 9.12 1.32 -12.36
C ASP A 57 10.18 1.86 -11.40
N LEU A 58 11.04 0.99 -10.92
CA LEU A 58 12.15 1.38 -10.05
C LEU A 58 13.31 2.01 -10.83
N LEU A 59 13.48 1.65 -12.09
CA LEU A 59 14.56 2.15 -12.95
C LEU A 59 14.01 3.23 -13.88
N LEU A 60 14.14 4.50 -13.48
CA LEU A 60 13.76 5.66 -14.29
C LEU A 60 15.00 6.44 -14.72
N PRO A 61 14.95 7.18 -15.85
CA PRO A 61 16.12 7.85 -16.39
C PRO A 61 16.58 9.07 -15.59
N ASP A 62 15.70 9.67 -14.80
CA ASP A 62 15.90 10.92 -14.08
C ASP A 62 16.01 10.75 -12.57
N MET A 63 15.44 9.68 -12.01
CA MET A 63 15.51 9.37 -10.57
C MET A 63 15.31 7.88 -10.30
N ASP A 64 15.67 7.40 -9.09
CA ASP A 64 15.29 6.07 -8.59
C ASP A 64 13.78 6.05 -8.27
N GLY A 65 13.04 5.04 -8.73
CA GLY A 65 11.61 4.88 -8.43
C GLY A 65 11.30 4.80 -6.93
N VAL A 66 12.27 4.38 -6.10
CA VAL A 66 12.17 4.45 -4.62
C VAL A 66 12.10 5.91 -4.15
N GLU A 67 12.89 6.79 -4.76
CA GLU A 67 12.84 8.24 -4.48
C GLU A 67 11.51 8.84 -4.93
N LEU A 68 11.00 8.45 -6.10
CA LEU A 68 9.67 8.86 -6.55
C LEU A 68 8.58 8.45 -5.55
N CYS A 69 8.62 7.21 -5.04
CA CYS A 69 7.68 6.77 -3.99
C CYS A 69 7.75 7.66 -2.76
N ARG A 70 8.96 8.03 -2.30
CA ARG A 70 9.15 8.90 -1.13
C ARG A 70 8.57 10.29 -1.37
N ARG A 71 8.87 10.91 -2.51
CA ARG A 71 8.37 12.25 -2.88
C ARG A 71 6.83 12.26 -3.03
N LEU A 72 6.23 11.22 -3.59
CA LEU A 72 4.77 11.10 -3.63
C LEU A 72 4.17 10.99 -2.23
N ARG A 73 4.79 10.23 -1.32
CA ARG A 73 4.31 10.05 0.07
C ARG A 73 4.37 11.31 0.93
N GLU A 74 5.11 12.34 0.54
CA GLU A 74 5.13 13.61 1.25
C GLU A 74 3.77 14.33 1.21
N TRP A 75 2.94 14.06 0.20
CA TRP A 75 1.69 14.80 -0.01
C TRP A 75 0.50 13.95 -0.53
N THR A 76 0.67 12.65 -0.79
CA THR A 76 -0.43 11.78 -1.24
C THR A 76 -0.43 10.42 -0.54
N GLU A 77 -1.65 9.89 -0.33
CA GLU A 77 -1.89 8.57 0.26
C GLU A 77 -2.41 7.56 -0.77
N ILE A 78 -2.34 7.85 -2.07
CA ILE A 78 -2.79 6.92 -3.10
C ILE A 78 -1.97 5.61 -3.04
N PRO A 79 -2.54 4.45 -3.38
CA PRO A 79 -1.79 3.21 -3.48
C PRO A 79 -0.64 3.31 -4.49
N LEU A 80 0.58 2.92 -4.06
CA LEU A 80 1.77 2.87 -4.90
C LEU A 80 2.19 1.41 -5.08
N ILE A 81 2.17 0.92 -6.33
CA ILE A 81 2.62 -0.43 -6.70
C ILE A 81 3.92 -0.28 -7.50
N VAL A 82 5.00 -0.90 -7.05
CA VAL A 82 6.27 -0.84 -7.78
C VAL A 82 6.45 -2.04 -8.70
N LEU A 83 7.04 -1.82 -9.87
CA LEU A 83 7.50 -2.86 -10.77
C LEU A 83 8.98 -3.12 -10.52
N SER A 84 9.37 -4.37 -10.24
CA SER A 84 10.74 -4.73 -9.91
C SER A 84 11.25 -5.87 -10.80
N ALA A 85 12.56 -5.94 -11.04
CA ALA A 85 13.17 -7.08 -11.73
C ALA A 85 13.15 -8.36 -10.85
N VAL A 86 13.21 -9.52 -11.49
CA VAL A 86 13.40 -10.80 -10.80
C VAL A 86 14.71 -10.80 -10.02
N GLY A 87 14.65 -11.19 -8.74
CA GLY A 87 15.85 -11.33 -7.89
C GLY A 87 16.31 -10.06 -7.19
N ASP A 88 15.66 -8.91 -7.40
CA ASP A 88 16.00 -7.65 -6.71
C ASP A 88 15.21 -7.50 -5.40
N GLU A 89 15.51 -8.35 -4.44
CA GLU A 89 14.86 -8.34 -3.11
C GLU A 89 15.19 -7.06 -2.33
N ASP A 90 16.41 -6.53 -2.47
CA ASP A 90 16.82 -5.31 -1.78
C ASP A 90 16.05 -4.08 -2.29
N ALA A 91 15.82 -3.98 -3.60
CA ALA A 91 15.01 -2.91 -4.18
C ALA A 91 13.55 -2.98 -3.73
N LYS A 92 12.95 -4.18 -3.65
CA LYS A 92 11.60 -4.38 -3.12
C LYS A 92 11.50 -3.90 -1.68
N VAL A 93 12.44 -4.31 -0.81
CA VAL A 93 12.46 -3.90 0.60
C VAL A 93 12.62 -2.38 0.71
N ARG A 94 13.50 -1.76 -0.08
CA ARG A 94 13.70 -0.30 -0.09
C ARG A 94 12.42 0.43 -0.54
N ALA A 95 11.74 -0.05 -1.59
CA ALA A 95 10.52 0.55 -2.10
C ALA A 95 9.39 0.50 -1.05
N LEU A 96 9.17 -0.66 -0.42
CA LEU A 96 8.20 -0.82 0.66
C LEU A 96 8.55 0.07 1.88
N ALA A 97 9.84 0.18 2.23
CA ALA A 97 10.30 1.08 3.29
C ALA A 97 10.09 2.57 2.96
N ALA A 98 10.12 2.93 1.67
CA ALA A 98 9.84 4.28 1.18
C ALA A 98 8.34 4.60 1.07
N GLY A 99 7.45 3.63 1.35
CA GLY A 99 6.01 3.82 1.39
C GLY A 99 5.25 3.22 0.20
N ALA A 100 5.87 2.40 -0.65
CA ALA A 100 5.12 1.58 -1.60
C ALA A 100 4.19 0.62 -0.84
N ASP A 101 2.98 0.40 -1.37
CA ASP A 101 1.98 -0.47 -0.76
C ASP A 101 2.16 -1.92 -1.21
N ASP A 102 2.73 -2.13 -2.39
CA ASP A 102 2.91 -3.45 -3.00
C ASP A 102 3.99 -3.42 -4.08
N TYR A 103 4.39 -4.60 -4.54
CA TYR A 103 5.27 -4.75 -5.69
C TYR A 103 4.80 -5.86 -6.65
N VAL A 104 5.20 -5.75 -7.90
CA VAL A 104 4.99 -6.77 -8.94
C VAL A 104 6.32 -7.03 -9.64
N THR A 105 6.69 -8.29 -9.79
CA THR A 105 7.97 -8.66 -10.42
C THR A 105 7.82 -8.78 -11.93
N LYS A 106 8.70 -8.11 -12.68
CA LYS A 106 8.81 -8.25 -14.16
C LYS A 106 9.51 -9.59 -14.52
N PRO A 107 9.00 -10.39 -15.47
CA PRO A 107 7.79 -10.18 -16.24
C PRO A 107 6.54 -10.54 -15.43
N PHE A 108 5.51 -9.74 -15.53
CA PHE A 108 4.25 -9.91 -14.80
C PHE A 108 3.10 -10.37 -15.71
N GLY A 109 2.17 -11.10 -15.11
CA GLY A 109 0.91 -11.46 -15.76
C GLY A 109 -0.10 -10.30 -15.69
N PRO A 110 -0.84 -9.98 -16.79
CA PRO A 110 -1.87 -8.94 -16.77
C PRO A 110 -2.91 -9.13 -15.66
N ARG A 111 -3.33 -10.37 -15.43
CA ARG A 111 -4.31 -10.70 -14.38
C ARG A 111 -3.77 -10.47 -12.97
N GLU A 112 -2.50 -10.76 -12.74
CA GLU A 112 -1.85 -10.52 -11.45
C GLU A 112 -1.81 -9.03 -11.14
N LEU A 113 -1.29 -8.22 -12.07
CA LEU A 113 -1.21 -6.77 -11.90
C LEU A 113 -2.57 -6.14 -11.59
N VAL A 114 -3.59 -6.51 -12.39
CA VAL A 114 -4.96 -5.99 -12.19
C VAL A 114 -5.54 -6.43 -10.85
N ALA A 115 -5.34 -7.68 -10.44
CA ALA A 115 -5.82 -8.18 -9.15
C ALA A 115 -5.17 -7.43 -7.97
N ARG A 116 -3.86 -7.15 -8.04
CA ARG A 116 -3.12 -6.39 -7.05
C ARG A 116 -3.59 -4.93 -7.00
N LEU A 117 -3.76 -4.29 -8.16
CA LEU A 117 -4.28 -2.93 -8.25
C LEU A 117 -5.68 -2.82 -7.66
N GLN A 118 -6.59 -3.73 -8.01
CA GLN A 118 -7.94 -3.76 -7.46
C GLN A 118 -7.96 -4.01 -5.95
N ALA A 119 -7.07 -4.85 -5.43
CA ALA A 119 -6.93 -5.09 -4.00
C ALA A 119 -6.53 -3.80 -3.26
N ASN A 120 -5.56 -3.06 -3.81
CA ASN A 120 -5.09 -1.80 -3.23
C ASN A 120 -6.10 -0.65 -3.34
N LEU A 121 -6.94 -0.63 -4.38
CA LEU A 121 -8.01 0.38 -4.56
C LEU A 121 -9.25 0.13 -3.70
N ARG A 122 -9.46 -1.09 -3.17
CA ARG A 122 -10.65 -1.40 -2.37
C ARG A 122 -10.66 -0.61 -1.06
N ARG A 123 -11.61 0.32 -0.93
CA ARG A 123 -11.94 0.99 0.32
C ARG A 123 -13.03 0.19 1.02
N ILE A 124 -12.69 -0.52 2.08
CA ILE A 124 -13.70 -1.18 2.92
C ILE A 124 -14.32 -0.09 3.80
N ALA A 125 -15.64 0.14 3.64
CA ALA A 125 -16.39 1.02 4.52
C ALA A 125 -16.34 0.47 5.96
N PRO A 126 -16.05 1.29 6.98
CA PRO A 126 -16.05 0.85 8.37
C PRO A 126 -17.48 0.57 8.86
N ASP A 127 -17.64 -0.43 9.73
CA ASP A 127 -18.88 -0.70 10.44
C ASP A 127 -19.14 0.42 11.45
N PRO A 128 -20.34 1.05 11.47
CA PRO A 128 -20.64 2.18 12.33
C PRO A 128 -20.50 1.92 13.85
N GLU A 129 -20.62 0.68 14.29
CA GLU A 129 -20.58 0.33 15.72
C GLU A 129 -19.16 0.22 16.31
N GLU A 130 -18.11 0.18 15.49
CA GLU A 130 -16.71 0.11 15.93
C GLU A 130 -15.89 1.35 15.53
N ALA A 131 -16.53 2.52 15.53
CA ALA A 131 -15.93 3.72 14.92
C ALA A 131 -14.62 4.19 15.60
N GLN A 132 -14.40 3.95 16.88
CA GLN A 132 -13.21 4.41 17.61
C GLN A 132 -12.66 3.34 18.56
N VAL A 133 -11.36 3.12 18.48
CA VAL A 133 -10.62 2.26 19.41
C VAL A 133 -9.55 3.06 20.12
N ARG A 134 -9.51 2.96 21.46
CA ARG A 134 -8.50 3.61 22.29
C ARG A 134 -7.81 2.56 23.14
N VAL A 135 -6.50 2.53 23.04
CA VAL A 135 -5.65 1.58 23.80
C VAL A 135 -4.34 2.30 24.15
N ASP A 136 -4.15 2.55 25.45
CA ASP A 136 -2.86 2.95 26.01
C ASP A 136 -2.12 4.07 25.23
N GLY A 137 -2.82 5.16 24.93
CA GLY A 137 -2.26 6.29 24.18
C GLY A 137 -2.40 6.19 22.64
N LEU A 138 -2.78 5.02 22.11
CA LEU A 138 -3.15 4.86 20.70
C LEU A 138 -4.65 5.08 20.53
N GLU A 139 -5.03 6.01 19.66
CA GLU A 139 -6.41 6.26 19.26
C GLU A 139 -6.55 5.99 17.76
N VAL A 140 -7.50 5.13 17.39
CA VAL A 140 -7.79 4.78 15.99
C VAL A 140 -9.25 5.11 15.71
N ASP A 141 -9.50 6.09 14.83
CA ASP A 141 -10.83 6.38 14.30
C ASP A 141 -10.99 5.65 12.97
N LEU A 142 -11.72 4.55 13.00
CA LEU A 142 -11.93 3.68 11.84
C LEU A 142 -12.83 4.32 10.78
N ALA A 143 -13.74 5.23 11.21
CA ALA A 143 -14.64 5.92 10.29
C ALA A 143 -13.93 7.04 9.52
N ARG A 144 -13.09 7.81 10.22
CA ARG A 144 -12.31 8.91 9.63
C ARG A 144 -10.97 8.47 9.05
N ARG A 145 -10.58 7.22 9.30
CA ARG A 145 -9.25 6.68 8.96
C ARG A 145 -8.09 7.49 9.56
N THR A 146 -8.28 8.00 10.77
CA THR A 146 -7.24 8.77 11.48
C THR A 146 -6.67 7.98 12.65
N VAL A 147 -5.37 8.17 12.90
CA VAL A 147 -4.64 7.54 13.99
C VAL A 147 -3.90 8.59 14.80
N ARG A 148 -3.96 8.49 16.13
CA ARG A 148 -3.18 9.34 17.03
C ARG A 148 -2.41 8.47 18.01
N VAL A 149 -1.20 8.90 18.32
CA VAL A 149 -0.32 8.30 19.34
C VAL A 149 0.03 9.41 20.33
N GLU A 150 -0.29 9.20 21.61
CA GLU A 150 -0.12 10.20 22.68
C GLU A 150 -0.72 11.57 22.33
N GLY A 151 -1.87 11.57 21.60
CA GLY A 151 -2.58 12.76 21.16
C GLY A 151 -2.09 13.37 19.84
N GLU A 152 -0.90 13.00 19.36
CA GLU A 152 -0.33 13.49 18.09
C GLU A 152 -0.82 12.64 16.91
N GLU A 153 -1.20 13.30 15.82
CA GLU A 153 -1.69 12.62 14.62
C GLU A 153 -0.56 11.94 13.85
N VAL A 154 -0.79 10.67 13.49
CA VAL A 154 0.19 9.84 12.78
C VAL A 154 -0.37 9.49 11.40
N HIS A 155 0.36 9.86 10.35
CA HIS A 155 -0.01 9.52 8.98
C HIS A 155 0.38 8.07 8.62
N LEU A 156 -0.64 7.26 8.34
CA LEU A 156 -0.49 5.90 7.82
C LEU A 156 -0.83 5.85 6.34
N THR A 157 -0.10 5.05 5.56
CA THR A 157 -0.53 4.72 4.20
C THR A 157 -1.83 3.91 4.24
N PRO A 158 -2.60 3.83 3.14
CA PRO A 158 -3.82 3.04 3.08
C PRO A 158 -3.63 1.60 3.56
N THR A 159 -2.55 0.94 3.13
CA THR A 159 -2.22 -0.44 3.50
C THR A 159 -1.84 -0.58 4.98
N GLU A 160 -1.04 0.35 5.52
CA GLU A 160 -0.71 0.37 6.96
C GLU A 160 -1.95 0.56 7.82
N PHE A 161 -2.87 1.46 7.40
CA PHE A 161 -4.13 1.65 8.10
C PHE A 161 -5.01 0.39 8.05
N ASP A 162 -5.11 -0.27 6.90
CA ASP A 162 -5.90 -1.49 6.75
C ASP A 162 -5.33 -2.66 7.57
N LEU A 163 -4.01 -2.77 7.67
CA LEU A 163 -3.35 -3.71 8.59
C LEU A 163 -3.68 -3.39 10.05
N LEU A 164 -3.53 -2.14 10.46
CA LEU A 164 -3.87 -1.70 11.81
C LEU A 164 -5.34 -1.99 12.13
N ARG A 165 -6.25 -1.68 11.21
CA ARG A 165 -7.68 -1.96 11.36
C ARG A 165 -7.95 -3.45 11.59
N GLN A 166 -7.32 -4.35 10.82
CA GLN A 166 -7.49 -5.80 10.99
C GLN A 166 -6.98 -6.25 12.36
N LEU A 167 -5.83 -5.75 12.78
CA LEU A 167 -5.23 -6.08 14.08
C LEU A 167 -6.11 -5.59 15.25
N VAL A 168 -6.58 -4.35 15.18
CA VAL A 168 -7.40 -3.72 16.22
C VAL A 168 -8.78 -4.38 16.36
N ARG A 169 -9.45 -4.69 15.23
CA ARG A 169 -10.74 -5.41 15.22
C ARG A 169 -10.64 -6.82 15.79
N ASN A 170 -9.48 -7.44 15.66
CA ASN A 170 -9.20 -8.78 16.21
C ASN A 170 -8.31 -8.72 17.45
N ARG A 171 -8.47 -7.68 18.26
CA ARG A 171 -7.68 -7.45 19.46
C ARG A 171 -7.61 -8.70 20.36
N GLY A 172 -6.42 -9.02 20.85
CA GLY A 172 -6.16 -10.21 21.67
C GLY A 172 -6.10 -11.54 20.91
N ARG A 173 -6.58 -11.59 19.67
CA ARG A 173 -6.56 -12.80 18.84
C ARG A 173 -5.29 -12.85 17.99
N LEU A 174 -4.77 -14.05 17.75
CA LEU A 174 -3.70 -14.29 16.80
C LEU A 174 -4.27 -14.27 15.39
N LEU A 175 -3.73 -13.41 14.53
CA LEU A 175 -3.97 -13.42 13.09
C LEU A 175 -2.77 -14.04 12.39
N THR A 176 -3.00 -15.09 11.60
CA THR A 176 -1.93 -15.72 10.84
C THR A 176 -1.41 -14.80 9.73
N HIS A 177 -0.19 -15.06 9.22
CA HIS A 177 0.32 -14.33 8.06
C HIS A 177 -0.67 -14.37 6.91
N ARG A 178 -1.25 -15.54 6.63
CA ARG A 178 -2.24 -15.74 5.57
C ARG A 178 -3.52 -14.92 5.81
N ASP A 179 -4.04 -14.91 7.04
CA ASP A 179 -5.26 -14.13 7.36
C ASP A 179 -5.05 -12.65 7.07
N LEU A 180 -3.92 -12.10 7.50
CA LEU A 180 -3.58 -10.69 7.26
C LEU A 180 -3.36 -10.40 5.77
N LEU A 181 -2.61 -11.27 5.07
CA LEU A 181 -2.37 -11.11 3.65
C LEU A 181 -3.67 -11.15 2.84
N VAL A 182 -4.52 -12.15 3.09
CA VAL A 182 -5.80 -12.28 2.38
C VAL A 182 -6.76 -11.13 2.71
N SER A 183 -6.80 -10.69 3.97
CA SER A 183 -7.72 -9.62 4.37
C SER A 183 -7.34 -8.24 3.83
N VAL A 184 -6.05 -7.96 3.64
CA VAL A 184 -5.57 -6.65 3.20
C VAL A 184 -5.32 -6.63 1.69
N TRP A 185 -4.66 -7.65 1.14
CA TRP A 185 -4.28 -7.69 -0.29
C TRP A 185 -5.15 -8.62 -1.14
N GLY A 186 -5.91 -9.51 -0.51
CA GLY A 186 -6.78 -10.45 -1.20
C GLY A 186 -6.21 -11.87 -1.37
N PRO A 187 -7.01 -12.81 -1.91
CA PRO A 187 -6.69 -14.25 -1.86
C PRO A 187 -5.44 -14.66 -2.69
N GLY A 188 -4.98 -13.82 -3.62
CA GLY A 188 -3.77 -14.08 -4.41
C GLY A 188 -2.44 -13.93 -3.65
N TYR A 189 -2.46 -13.41 -2.43
CA TYR A 189 -1.25 -13.07 -1.65
C TYR A 189 -0.88 -14.09 -0.58
N GLY A 190 -1.52 -15.25 -0.53
CA GLY A 190 -1.50 -16.16 0.62
C GLY A 190 -0.14 -16.54 1.21
N ASP A 191 0.96 -16.38 0.47
CA ASP A 191 2.30 -16.82 0.88
C ASP A 191 3.36 -15.71 0.84
N ASP A 192 3.02 -14.48 0.44
CA ASP A 192 3.98 -13.36 0.35
C ASP A 192 4.21 -12.67 1.70
N THR A 193 4.84 -13.39 2.62
CA THR A 193 5.12 -12.89 3.98
C THR A 193 6.10 -11.73 4.01
N GLN A 194 6.83 -11.44 2.93
CA GLN A 194 7.81 -10.37 2.87
C GLN A 194 7.12 -9.00 2.82
N VAL A 195 6.09 -8.86 1.98
CA VAL A 195 5.22 -7.66 1.94
C VAL A 195 4.67 -7.38 3.32
N LEU A 196 4.06 -8.38 3.96
CA LEU A 196 3.46 -8.22 5.28
C LEU A 196 4.48 -7.77 6.33
N ARG A 197 5.67 -8.39 6.36
CA ARG A 197 6.73 -8.04 7.32
C ARG A 197 7.21 -6.60 7.16
N ALA A 198 7.37 -6.14 5.92
CA ALA A 198 7.79 -4.77 5.63
C ALA A 198 6.74 -3.76 6.14
N HIS A 199 5.46 -3.98 5.84
CA HIS A 199 4.38 -3.10 6.31
C HIS A 199 4.20 -3.13 7.83
N ILE A 200 4.33 -4.29 8.48
CA ILE A 200 4.32 -4.39 9.94
C ILE A 200 5.50 -3.62 10.57
N ALA A 201 6.69 -3.69 9.95
CA ALA A 201 7.85 -2.93 10.43
C ALA A 201 7.63 -1.42 10.30
N ASN A 202 7.09 -0.97 9.16
CA ASN A 202 6.74 0.43 8.92
C ASN A 202 5.65 0.92 9.90
N LEU A 203 4.59 0.15 10.06
CA LEU A 203 3.50 0.45 10.98
C LEU A 203 4.02 0.60 12.42
N ARG A 204 4.82 -0.36 12.91
CA ARG A 204 5.45 -0.27 14.25
C ARG A 204 6.26 1.00 14.42
N ARG A 205 7.10 1.36 13.45
CA ARG A 205 7.92 2.57 13.52
C ARG A 205 7.09 3.83 13.68
N LYS A 206 5.86 3.85 13.15
CA LYS A 206 4.95 4.99 13.21
C LYS A 206 4.12 5.03 14.50
N ILE A 207 3.66 3.88 14.99
CA ILE A 207 2.74 3.83 16.14
C ILE A 207 3.39 3.39 17.45
N GLU A 208 4.57 2.76 17.44
CA GLU A 208 5.26 2.28 18.63
C GLU A 208 6.47 3.16 18.93
N PRO A 209 6.45 3.96 20.01
CA PRO A 209 7.61 4.77 20.41
C PRO A 209 8.82 3.88 20.78
N PRO A 210 10.07 4.36 20.59
CA PRO A 210 11.29 3.55 20.80
C PRO A 210 11.40 2.93 22.20
N GLU A 211 11.01 3.67 23.25
CA GLU A 211 11.03 3.25 24.66
C GLU A 211 9.64 3.01 25.23
N GLY A 212 8.63 2.84 24.33
CA GLY A 212 7.23 2.76 24.72
C GLY A 212 6.62 1.37 24.59
N ARG A 213 5.28 1.38 24.62
CA ARG A 213 4.47 0.16 24.51
C ARG A 213 4.57 -0.46 23.12
N ARG A 214 4.51 -1.78 23.09
CA ARG A 214 4.43 -2.60 21.88
C ARG A 214 2.99 -3.01 21.64
N TYR A 215 2.33 -2.37 20.68
CA TYR A 215 0.94 -2.68 20.32
C TYR A 215 0.83 -3.94 19.46
N ILE A 216 1.85 -4.24 18.66
CA ILE A 216 1.84 -5.40 17.76
C ILE A 216 2.88 -6.42 18.26
N ARG A 217 2.42 -7.60 18.68
CA ARG A 217 3.29 -8.73 19.04
C ARG A 217 3.46 -9.67 17.87
N THR A 218 4.66 -10.22 17.73
CA THR A 218 4.97 -11.27 16.73
C THR A 218 4.88 -12.63 17.39
N ASP A 219 4.10 -13.54 16.82
CA ASP A 219 4.16 -14.97 17.11
C ASP A 219 5.03 -15.60 15.99
N PRO A 220 6.30 -15.96 16.28
CA PRO A 220 7.27 -16.34 15.25
C PRO A 220 6.79 -17.51 14.37
N GLY A 221 6.91 -17.34 13.05
CA GLY A 221 6.48 -18.35 12.09
C GLY A 221 4.98 -18.46 11.87
N VAL A 222 4.14 -17.80 12.67
CA VAL A 222 2.67 -17.93 12.63
C VAL A 222 1.99 -16.64 12.18
N GLY A 223 2.25 -15.51 12.89
CA GLY A 223 1.52 -14.29 12.59
C GLY A 223 1.76 -13.18 13.60
N TYR A 224 0.73 -12.34 13.77
CA TYR A 224 0.75 -11.15 14.60
C TYR A 224 -0.49 -11.06 15.48
N ARG A 225 -0.36 -10.37 16.61
CA ARG A 225 -1.43 -10.12 17.57
C ARG A 225 -1.39 -8.67 18.00
N PHE A 226 -2.54 -8.03 18.07
CA PHE A 226 -2.66 -6.73 18.72
C PHE A 226 -2.74 -6.93 20.23
N ALA A 227 -1.79 -6.33 20.94
CA ALA A 227 -1.71 -6.37 22.41
C ALA A 227 -2.41 -5.13 22.97
N GLY A 228 -3.61 -5.28 23.48
CA GLY A 228 -4.36 -4.20 24.12
C GLY A 228 -5.56 -4.74 24.88
#